data_089db6726c4fa543b88ccf536e2f7702
#
_entry.id   089db6726c4fa543b88ccf536e2f7702
#
_cell.length_a   1.000
_cell.length_b   1.000
_cell.length_c   1.000
_cell.angle_alpha   90.00
_cell.angle_beta   90.00
_cell.angle_gamma   90.00
#
_symmetry.space_group_name_H-M   'P 1'
#
loop_
_entity.id
_entity.type
_entity.pdbx_description
1 polymer ?
#
loop_
_entity_poly.entity_id
_entity_poly.type
_entity_poly.pdbx_seq_one_letter_code
_entity_poly.pdbx_strand_id
1 'polypeptide(L)'
;MDDLFDLDLIDDEDPFEIDEQAAHLFKHPALGFEDVFEAWQSDPLFYPAKPPAHWLMVAEVAGVVLVVPLAPVDSEDPTKCRPIGCYVAANHLVARYREDR
;
A
#
# COMPACT_ATOMS: atom_id res chain seq x y z
N MET A 1 -6.72 8.72 19.42
CA MET A 1 -7.21 9.02 18.08
C MET A 1 -6.05 8.85 17.09
N ASP A 2 -6.23 7.97 16.15
CA ASP A 2 -5.14 7.66 15.22
C ASP A 2 -5.12 8.67 14.08
N ASP A 3 -4.05 9.43 14.02
CA ASP A 3 -3.85 10.42 12.96
C ASP A 3 -3.31 9.73 11.72
N LEU A 4 -4.23 9.11 10.96
CA LEU A 4 -3.86 8.50 9.69
C LEU A 4 -3.58 9.60 8.66
N PHE A 5 -2.56 9.41 7.82
CA PHE A 5 -2.31 10.38 6.76
C PHE A 5 -3.49 10.43 5.80
N ASP A 6 -3.66 11.57 5.14
CA ASP A 6 -4.81 11.82 4.27
C ASP A 6 -4.53 11.27 2.85
N LEU A 7 -5.27 10.22 2.48
CA LEU A 7 -5.13 9.61 1.16
C LEU A 7 -5.49 10.57 0.02
N ASP A 8 -6.39 11.52 0.27
CA ASP A 8 -6.81 12.47 -0.76
C ASP A 8 -5.72 13.46 -1.14
N LEU A 9 -4.70 13.62 -0.30
CA LEU A 9 -3.57 14.51 -0.57
C LEU A 9 -2.46 13.83 -1.38
N ILE A 10 -2.50 12.51 -1.51
CA ILE A 10 -1.44 11.76 -2.19
C ILE A 10 -1.49 12.05 -3.70
N ASP A 11 -0.32 12.32 -4.28
CA ASP A 11 -0.17 12.59 -5.72
C ASP A 11 -0.37 11.29 -6.51
N ASP A 12 -1.43 11.25 -7.32
CA ASP A 12 -1.77 10.06 -8.11
C ASP A 12 -0.66 9.65 -9.09
N GLU A 13 0.10 10.60 -9.59
CA GLU A 13 1.15 10.30 -10.58
C GLU A 13 2.47 9.90 -9.94
N ASP A 14 2.69 10.30 -8.68
CA ASP A 14 3.94 10.02 -7.98
C ASP A 14 3.65 9.85 -6.48
N PRO A 15 2.95 8.75 -6.10
CA PRO A 15 2.43 8.62 -4.75
C PRO A 15 3.44 8.15 -3.71
N PHE A 16 4.54 7.52 -4.15
CA PHE A 16 5.42 6.79 -3.23
C PHE A 16 6.81 7.41 -3.12
N GLU A 17 7.28 7.53 -1.87
CA GLU A 17 8.67 7.79 -1.59
C GLU A 17 9.33 6.44 -1.28
N ILE A 18 10.26 6.04 -2.13
CA ILE A 18 10.97 4.77 -2.00
C ILE A 18 12.43 5.08 -1.66
N ASP A 19 12.76 4.94 -0.38
CA ASP A 19 14.11 5.16 0.12
C ASP A 19 14.79 3.82 0.43
N GLU A 20 16.01 3.87 0.96
CA GLU A 20 16.77 2.67 1.31
C GLU A 20 16.04 1.82 2.35
N GLN A 21 15.34 2.46 3.27
CA GLN A 21 14.59 1.75 4.31
C GLN A 21 13.42 0.99 3.72
N ALA A 22 12.69 1.58 2.80
CA ALA A 22 11.60 0.91 2.10
C ALA A 22 12.14 -0.29 1.32
N ALA A 23 13.23 -0.11 0.57
CA ALA A 23 13.84 -1.19 -0.18
C ALA A 23 14.27 -2.36 0.72
N HIS A 24 14.78 -2.04 1.91
CA HIS A 24 15.21 -3.05 2.88
C HIS A 24 14.04 -3.87 3.42
N LEU A 25 12.84 -3.29 3.51
CA LEU A 25 11.65 -3.97 4.00
C LEU A 25 11.02 -4.90 2.96
N PHE A 26 11.34 -4.72 1.68
CA PHE A 26 10.86 -5.58 0.61
C PHE A 26 11.72 -6.84 0.50
N LYS A 27 11.40 -7.83 1.31
CA LYS A 27 12.20 -9.06 1.38
C LYS A 27 11.66 -10.20 0.54
N HIS A 28 10.44 -10.07 0.02
CA HIS A 28 9.84 -11.13 -0.77
C HIS A 28 10.41 -11.13 -2.19
N PRO A 29 11.04 -12.23 -2.64
CA PRO A 29 11.73 -12.22 -3.94
C PRO A 29 10.80 -12.12 -5.15
N ALA A 30 9.52 -12.48 -4.99
CA ALA A 30 8.57 -12.49 -6.10
C ALA A 30 7.74 -11.21 -6.23
N LEU A 31 7.77 -10.34 -5.22
CA LEU A 31 6.97 -9.11 -5.21
C LEU A 31 7.87 -7.92 -4.91
N GLY A 32 7.79 -6.91 -5.73
CA GLY A 32 8.62 -5.71 -5.60
C GLY A 32 7.86 -4.44 -5.89
N PHE A 33 8.60 -3.37 -6.12
CA PHE A 33 8.01 -2.05 -6.34
C PHE A 33 7.10 -1.99 -7.57
N GLU A 34 7.41 -2.78 -8.61
CA GLU A 34 6.54 -2.83 -9.78
C GLU A 34 5.13 -3.30 -9.43
N ASP A 35 5.03 -4.28 -8.54
CA ASP A 35 3.73 -4.78 -8.07
C ASP A 35 2.98 -3.73 -7.27
N VAL A 36 3.70 -2.93 -6.48
CA VAL A 36 3.12 -1.83 -5.72
C VAL A 36 2.51 -0.78 -6.67
N PHE A 37 3.24 -0.39 -7.71
CA PHE A 37 2.75 0.58 -8.68
C PHE A 37 1.56 0.03 -9.47
N GLU A 38 1.60 -1.23 -9.85
CA GLU A 38 0.46 -1.86 -10.52
C GLU A 38 -0.77 -1.90 -9.63
N ALA A 39 -0.59 -2.21 -8.34
CA ALA A 39 -1.69 -2.19 -7.37
C ALA A 39 -2.30 -0.80 -7.26
N TRP A 40 -1.46 0.24 -7.20
CA TRP A 40 -1.93 1.62 -7.15
C TRP A 40 -2.79 1.97 -8.37
N GLN A 41 -2.41 1.48 -9.55
CA GLN A 41 -3.10 1.76 -10.80
C GLN A 41 -4.30 0.84 -11.06
N SER A 42 -4.55 -0.13 -10.20
CA SER A 42 -5.59 -1.15 -10.36
C SER A 42 -6.84 -0.87 -9.53
N ASP A 43 -7.16 0.39 -9.31
CA ASP A 43 -8.34 0.83 -8.58
C ASP A 43 -8.41 0.24 -7.17
N PRO A 44 -7.40 0.51 -6.32
CA PRO A 44 -7.30 -0.12 -5.02
C PRO A 44 -8.35 0.37 -4.02
N LEU A 45 -8.63 -0.47 -3.03
CA LEU A 45 -9.36 -0.08 -1.84
C LEU A 45 -8.36 0.10 -0.70
N PHE A 46 -8.73 0.93 0.28
CA PHE A 46 -7.87 1.25 1.41
C PHE A 46 -8.57 0.92 2.72
N TYR A 47 -7.86 0.22 3.60
CA TYR A 47 -8.36 -0.14 4.92
C TYR A 47 -7.41 0.39 5.99
N PRO A 48 -7.92 0.86 7.15
CA PRO A 48 -7.04 1.27 8.24
C PRO A 48 -6.14 0.12 8.68
N ALA A 49 -4.88 0.45 8.96
CA ALA A 49 -3.87 -0.54 9.34
C ALA A 49 -3.33 -0.29 10.74
N LYS A 50 -2.61 -1.29 11.26
CA LYS A 50 -1.89 -1.15 12.53
C LYS A 50 -0.53 -0.49 12.29
N PRO A 51 -0.05 0.32 13.25
CA PRO A 51 1.29 0.90 13.12
C PRO A 51 2.36 -0.18 12.89
N PRO A 52 3.42 0.11 12.12
CA PRO A 52 3.81 1.43 11.59
C PRO A 52 3.05 1.86 10.34
N ALA A 53 2.24 1.02 9.74
CA ALA A 53 1.41 1.40 8.59
C ALA A 53 0.21 2.23 9.06
N HIS A 54 -0.30 3.08 8.17
CA HIS A 54 -1.56 3.79 8.37
C HIS A 54 -2.68 3.16 7.57
N TRP A 55 -2.37 2.70 6.37
CA TRP A 55 -3.36 2.12 5.47
C TRP A 55 -2.86 0.81 4.87
N LEU A 56 -3.80 -0.09 4.59
CA LEU A 56 -3.55 -1.23 3.71
C LEU A 56 -4.16 -0.91 2.35
N MET A 57 -3.33 -0.83 1.33
CA MET A 57 -3.78 -0.72 -0.05
C MET A 57 -4.01 -2.14 -0.57
N VAL A 58 -5.23 -2.43 -1.02
CA VAL A 58 -5.62 -3.76 -1.49
C VAL A 58 -6.11 -3.65 -2.93
N ALA A 59 -5.52 -4.42 -3.82
CA ALA A 59 -5.91 -4.41 -5.24
C ALA A 59 -5.67 -5.76 -5.88
N GLU A 60 -6.48 -6.09 -6.88
CA GLU A 60 -6.27 -7.28 -7.67
C GLU A 60 -5.39 -6.95 -8.87
N VAL A 61 -4.26 -7.64 -8.96
CA VAL A 61 -3.27 -7.46 -10.03
C VAL A 61 -3.07 -8.83 -10.68
N ALA A 62 -3.36 -8.94 -11.98
CA ALA A 62 -3.18 -10.17 -12.74
C ALA A 62 -3.86 -11.39 -12.07
N GLY A 63 -5.05 -11.19 -11.53
CA GLY A 63 -5.84 -12.26 -10.90
C GLY A 63 -5.46 -12.57 -9.45
N VAL A 64 -4.51 -11.83 -8.88
CA VAL A 64 -4.06 -12.03 -7.49
C VAL A 64 -4.36 -10.77 -6.68
N VAL A 65 -4.97 -10.94 -5.51
CA VAL A 65 -5.23 -9.82 -4.61
C VAL A 65 -3.97 -9.55 -3.78
N LEU A 66 -3.43 -8.36 -3.92
CA LEU A 66 -2.21 -7.93 -3.22
C LEU A 66 -2.54 -6.94 -2.12
N VAL A 67 -1.74 -6.97 -1.07
CA VAL A 67 -1.83 -6.02 0.05
C VAL A 67 -0.51 -5.28 0.16
N VAL A 68 -0.59 -3.96 0.19
CA VAL A 68 0.58 -3.10 0.35
C VAL A 68 0.33 -2.20 1.57
N PRO A 69 1.00 -2.46 2.69
CA PRO A 69 0.93 -1.53 3.83
C PRO A 69 1.61 -0.22 3.47
N LEU A 70 0.93 0.89 3.78
CA LEU A 70 1.42 2.24 3.51
C LEU A 70 1.64 2.99 4.81
N ALA A 71 2.85 3.52 4.98
CA ALA A 71 3.23 4.33 6.12
C ALA A 71 3.42 5.79 5.70
N PRO A 72 3.38 6.76 6.63
CA PRO A 72 3.74 8.13 6.29
C PRO A 72 5.23 8.23 6.00
N VAL A 73 5.61 9.24 5.20
CA VAL A 73 7.01 9.49 4.89
C VAL A 73 7.69 10.26 6.01
N ASP A 74 9.01 10.04 6.15
CA ASP A 74 9.81 10.77 7.15
C ASP A 74 10.03 12.24 6.76
N SER A 75 9.95 12.54 5.47
CA SER A 75 10.15 13.89 4.93
C SER A 75 8.99 14.84 5.21
N GLU A 76 7.91 14.37 5.80
CA GLU A 76 6.69 15.15 6.09
C GLU A 76 5.99 15.70 4.83
N ASP A 77 6.30 15.16 3.66
CA ASP A 77 5.61 15.55 2.42
C ASP A 77 4.20 14.93 2.41
N PRO A 78 3.13 15.73 2.49
CA PRO A 78 1.78 15.19 2.58
C PRO A 78 1.28 14.55 1.27
N THR A 79 2.00 14.74 0.17
CA THR A 79 1.64 14.18 -1.13
C THR A 79 2.24 12.80 -1.37
N LYS A 80 3.04 12.30 -0.44
CA LYS A 80 3.74 11.03 -0.56
C LYS A 80 3.41 10.09 0.58
N CYS A 81 3.49 8.79 0.31
CA CYS A 81 3.45 7.77 1.33
C CYS A 81 4.55 6.74 1.05
N ARG A 82 4.83 5.89 2.01
CA ARG A 82 5.91 4.92 1.89
C ARG A 82 5.34 3.50 1.92
N PRO A 83 5.50 2.72 0.84
CA PRO A 83 5.13 1.31 0.89
C PRO A 83 6.15 0.56 1.75
N ILE A 84 5.69 -0.22 2.72
CA ILE A 84 6.56 -0.93 3.65
C ILE A 84 6.47 -2.45 3.51
N GLY A 85 5.83 -2.92 2.45
CA GLY A 85 5.74 -4.33 2.12
C GLY A 85 4.82 -4.53 0.93
N CYS A 86 4.80 -5.76 0.43
CA CYS A 86 3.85 -6.17 -0.59
C CYS A 86 3.69 -7.69 -0.47
N TYR A 87 2.46 -8.16 -0.29
CA TYR A 87 2.23 -9.59 -0.11
C TYR A 87 0.85 -9.98 -0.63
N VAL A 88 0.66 -11.29 -0.83
CA VAL A 88 -0.63 -11.84 -1.27
C VAL A 88 -1.61 -11.80 -0.10
N ALA A 89 -2.81 -11.31 -0.35
CA ALA A 89 -3.83 -11.18 0.69
C ALA A 89 -4.29 -12.53 1.23
N ALA A 90 -4.52 -12.58 2.55
CA ALA A 90 -5.15 -13.74 3.17
C ALA A 90 -6.60 -13.87 2.74
N ASN A 91 -7.16 -15.08 2.82
CA ASN A 91 -8.48 -15.38 2.31
C ASN A 91 -9.59 -14.50 2.89
N HIS A 92 -9.52 -14.16 4.17
CA HIS A 92 -10.53 -13.30 4.80
C HIS A 92 -10.50 -11.88 4.24
N LEU A 93 -9.32 -11.38 3.90
CA LEU A 93 -9.18 -10.05 3.32
C LEU A 93 -9.61 -10.04 1.85
N VAL A 94 -9.32 -11.12 1.11
CA VAL A 94 -9.80 -11.29 -0.26
C VAL A 94 -11.33 -11.22 -0.30
N ALA A 95 -11.99 -11.94 0.61
CA ALA A 95 -13.44 -11.96 0.68
C ALA A 95 -14.00 -10.57 0.96
N ARG A 96 -13.41 -9.86 1.93
CA ARG A 96 -13.82 -8.50 2.26
C ARG A 96 -13.62 -7.53 1.10
N TYR A 97 -12.47 -7.62 0.44
CA TYR A 97 -12.17 -6.79 -0.72
C TYR A 97 -13.20 -6.99 -1.84
N ARG A 98 -13.57 -8.25 -2.12
CA ARG A 98 -14.54 -8.56 -3.17
C ARG A 98 -15.94 -8.09 -2.83
N GLU A 99 -16.30 -8.10 -1.55
CA GLU A 99 -17.58 -7.54 -1.08
C GLU A 99 -17.63 -6.03 -1.23
N ASP A 100 -16.51 -5.35 -0.98
CA ASP A 100 -16.43 -3.89 -0.93
C ASP A 100 -16.25 -3.24 -2.31
N ARG A 101 -16.01 -4.02 -3.32
CA ARG A 101 -15.85 -3.51 -4.68
C ARG A 101 -17.17 -3.15 -5.32
#